data_c18d71fa4d5db56d5dcf622acb535f9c
#
_entry.id   c18d71fa4d5db56d5dcf622acb535f9c
#
_cell.length_a   1.000
_cell.length_b   1.000
_cell.length_c   1.000
_cell.angle_alpha   90.00
_cell.angle_beta   90.00
_cell.angle_gamma   90.00
#
_symmetry.space_group_name_H-M   'P 1'
#
loop_
_entity.id
_entity.type
_entity.pdbx_description
1 polymer ?
#
loop_
_entity_poly.entity_id
_entity_poly.type
_entity_poly.pdbx_seq_one_letter_code
_entity_poly.pdbx_strand_id
1 'polypeptide(L)'
;MAEERNRAIVAVPWGPLRGLRVVLEPGAALKVGRAEWADLKVPHDRQMSGVHFELCWDGEAGKVRDLGSVGGTLIDGEPGKREGAIGHGGWIKAGETVFTLHVEGGAPAPDDLADASPEYLDVPGFVGEARRREAEVSKLRAKDAAAALPLLEAEASGGALFAVLDAARDARIPELLRAAVEEQQSLYDGLPGEVMSDVAPYVVRLPQGSRLLASLVGEGWGKRWGIYAVSGLPFKELRRHFRRFLMVHAEETAERMYFRFYDPRVFAAFHDAATPPQREALFGEIEAFLVETAERRVRRIPRPARSEPC
;
A
#
# COMPACT_ATOMS: atom_id res chain seq x y z
N MET A 1 15.37 -26.40 4.56
CA MET A 1 14.68 -25.17 4.08
C MET A 1 14.94 -24.14 5.14
N ALA A 2 15.59 -23.02 4.82
CA ALA A 2 15.68 -21.91 5.76
C ALA A 2 14.25 -21.40 5.99
N GLU A 3 13.78 -21.34 7.23
CA GLU A 3 12.54 -20.66 7.60
C GLU A 3 12.63 -19.24 7.09
N GLU A 4 11.72 -18.88 6.22
CA GLU A 4 11.62 -17.55 5.63
C GLU A 4 11.14 -16.60 6.73
N ARG A 5 12.10 -16.02 7.46
CA ARG A 5 11.82 -15.11 8.56
C ARG A 5 11.31 -13.80 8.00
N ASN A 6 10.10 -13.41 8.40
CA ASN A 6 9.44 -12.20 7.91
C ASN A 6 10.01 -10.95 8.57
N ARG A 7 10.05 -9.84 7.83
CA ARG A 7 10.33 -8.51 8.39
C ARG A 7 9.12 -7.98 9.13
N ALA A 8 9.34 -7.12 10.12
CA ALA A 8 8.26 -6.38 10.77
C ALA A 8 8.26 -4.93 10.33
N ILE A 9 7.09 -4.31 10.31
CA ILE A 9 6.87 -2.91 10.03
C ILE A 9 6.27 -2.25 11.27
N VAL A 10 7.03 -1.36 11.90
CA VAL A 10 6.52 -0.48 12.95
C VAL A 10 6.03 0.80 12.31
N ALA A 11 4.77 1.12 12.50
CA ALA A 11 4.16 2.29 11.87
C ALA A 11 3.49 3.20 12.93
N VAL A 12 3.46 4.51 12.65
CA VAL A 12 2.70 5.49 13.42
C VAL A 12 1.43 5.83 12.64
N PRO A 13 0.25 5.33 13.08
CA PRO A 13 -0.99 5.46 12.30
C PRO A 13 -1.60 6.85 12.33
N TRP A 14 -1.31 7.67 13.36
CA TRP A 14 -1.85 9.03 13.51
C TRP A 14 -0.91 9.96 14.27
N GLY A 15 -1.24 11.25 14.31
CA GLY A 15 -0.45 12.29 14.96
C GLY A 15 0.66 12.90 14.10
N PRO A 16 1.57 13.70 14.68
CA PRO A 16 2.59 14.45 13.95
C PRO A 16 3.60 13.60 13.17
N LEU A 17 3.79 12.33 13.56
CA LEU A 17 4.64 11.36 12.86
C LEU A 17 3.84 10.37 12.02
N ARG A 18 2.57 10.64 11.75
CA ARG A 18 1.74 9.75 10.94
C ARG A 18 2.42 9.40 9.62
N GLY A 19 2.33 8.11 9.26
CA GLY A 19 2.94 7.56 8.06
C GLY A 19 4.43 7.25 8.21
N LEU A 20 5.04 7.56 9.35
CA LEU A 20 6.38 7.09 9.68
C LEU A 20 6.35 5.56 9.78
N ARG A 21 7.28 4.91 9.12
CA ARG A 21 7.42 3.46 9.09
C ARG A 21 8.88 3.08 9.28
N VAL A 22 9.13 2.10 10.12
CA VAL A 22 10.45 1.50 10.34
C VAL A 22 10.34 0.02 10.06
N VAL A 23 11.19 -0.49 9.19
CA VAL A 23 11.27 -1.93 8.88
C VAL A 23 12.32 -2.56 9.78
N LEU A 24 11.96 -3.66 10.43
CA LEU A 24 12.84 -4.43 11.29
C LEU A 24 13.14 -5.79 10.63
N GLU A 25 14.41 -6.03 10.41
CA GLU A 25 14.88 -7.36 10.01
C GLU A 25 14.82 -8.35 11.21
N PRO A 26 14.69 -9.65 10.99
CA PRO A 26 14.77 -10.64 12.05
C PRO A 26 16.06 -10.51 12.87
N GLY A 27 15.92 -10.46 14.19
CA GLY A 27 17.02 -10.21 15.12
C GLY A 27 17.29 -8.73 15.43
N ALA A 28 16.59 -7.80 14.76
CA ALA A 28 16.75 -6.37 15.01
C ALA A 28 16.05 -5.93 16.30
N ALA A 29 16.59 -4.89 16.93
CA ALA A 29 15.98 -4.19 18.06
C ALA A 29 15.82 -2.70 17.72
N LEU A 30 14.72 -2.10 18.18
CA LEU A 30 14.36 -0.71 17.97
C LEU A 30 14.07 -0.04 19.32
N LYS A 31 14.87 0.94 19.69
CA LYS A 31 14.63 1.79 20.85
C LYS A 31 13.81 3.00 20.44
N VAL A 32 12.70 3.20 21.10
CA VAL A 32 11.75 4.30 20.83
C VAL A 32 11.75 5.26 22.01
N GLY A 33 11.80 6.56 21.72
CA GLY A 33 11.80 7.57 22.75
C GLY A 33 11.86 8.99 22.22
N ARG A 34 11.87 9.96 23.13
CA ARG A 34 11.88 11.38 22.78
C ARG A 34 13.28 11.92 22.50
N ALA A 35 14.31 11.29 23.05
CA ALA A 35 15.67 11.80 23.01
C ALA A 35 16.38 11.50 21.66
N GLU A 36 17.46 12.28 21.40
CA GLU A 36 18.25 12.16 20.17
C GLU A 36 18.96 10.81 20.00
N TRP A 37 19.18 10.08 21.09
CA TRP A 37 19.83 8.76 21.11
C TRP A 37 18.85 7.57 21.01
N ALA A 38 17.54 7.85 20.86
CA ALA A 38 16.58 6.81 20.48
C ALA A 38 16.68 6.53 18.97
N ASP A 39 16.55 5.27 18.57
CA ASP A 39 16.59 4.87 17.16
C ASP A 39 15.38 5.46 16.40
N LEU A 40 14.20 5.40 17.02
CA LEU A 40 12.99 6.08 16.56
C LEU A 40 12.66 7.23 17.50
N LYS A 41 12.82 8.45 16.99
CA LYS A 41 12.65 9.68 17.77
C LYS A 41 11.23 10.22 17.66
N VAL A 42 10.63 10.56 18.80
CA VAL A 42 9.29 11.16 18.92
C VAL A 42 9.38 12.47 19.72
N PRO A 43 10.06 13.51 19.20
CA PRO A 43 10.45 14.69 19.96
C PRO A 43 9.28 15.57 20.38
N HIS A 44 8.14 15.48 19.70
CA HIS A 44 6.93 16.26 19.99
C HIS A 44 6.11 15.69 21.16
N ASP A 45 6.27 14.41 21.51
CA ASP A 45 5.52 13.77 22.60
C ASP A 45 6.21 14.03 23.95
N ARG A 46 5.65 14.99 24.72
CA ARG A 46 6.20 15.38 26.03
C ARG A 46 6.01 14.34 27.12
N GLN A 47 5.07 13.40 26.95
CA GLN A 47 4.82 12.31 27.89
C GLN A 47 5.73 11.11 27.63
N MET A 48 6.41 11.08 26.47
CA MET A 48 7.35 10.04 26.15
C MET A 48 8.69 10.27 26.87
N SER A 49 9.23 9.23 27.51
CA SER A 49 10.56 9.25 28.14
C SER A 49 11.67 9.35 27.09
N GLY A 50 12.89 9.75 27.50
CA GLY A 50 14.04 9.90 26.61
C GLY A 50 14.31 8.65 25.77
N VAL A 51 14.41 7.48 26.40
CA VAL A 51 14.21 6.16 25.81
C VAL A 51 13.06 5.52 26.59
N HIS A 52 11.98 5.18 25.93
CA HIS A 52 10.75 4.75 26.57
C HIS A 52 10.62 3.23 26.59
N PHE A 53 10.72 2.61 25.41
CA PHE A 53 10.65 1.18 25.27
C PHE A 53 11.61 0.68 24.19
N GLU A 54 11.86 -0.62 24.19
CA GLU A 54 12.58 -1.35 23.16
C GLU A 54 11.67 -2.43 22.58
N LEU A 55 11.68 -2.56 21.27
CA LEU A 55 11.01 -3.62 20.52
C LEU A 55 12.08 -4.48 19.84
N CYS A 56 12.14 -5.76 20.19
CA CYS A 56 12.98 -6.76 19.53
C CYS A 56 12.11 -7.62 18.61
N TRP A 57 12.55 -7.82 17.38
CA TRP A 57 11.85 -8.65 16.40
C TRP A 57 12.61 -9.95 16.15
N ASP A 58 11.99 -11.12 16.28
CA ASP A 58 12.66 -12.42 16.09
C ASP A 58 12.39 -13.06 14.71
N GLY A 59 11.48 -12.51 13.94
CA GLY A 59 11.01 -13.03 12.64
C GLY A 59 9.59 -13.58 12.67
N GLU A 60 8.99 -13.75 13.87
CA GLU A 60 7.63 -14.24 14.08
C GLU A 60 6.82 -13.33 15.00
N ALA A 61 7.44 -12.90 16.11
CA ALA A 61 6.80 -12.05 17.10
C ALA A 61 7.73 -10.91 17.55
N GLY A 62 7.14 -9.80 17.95
CA GLY A 62 7.83 -8.71 18.62
C GLY A 62 7.83 -8.90 20.13
N LYS A 63 8.97 -8.66 20.77
CA LYS A 63 9.07 -8.55 22.21
C LYS A 63 9.26 -7.09 22.59
N VAL A 64 8.27 -6.51 23.26
CA VAL A 64 8.30 -5.13 23.76
C VAL A 64 8.77 -5.14 25.20
N ARG A 65 9.72 -4.25 25.53
CA ARG A 65 10.22 -4.05 26.89
C ARG A 65 10.21 -2.57 27.25
N ASP A 66 9.50 -2.20 28.31
CA ASP A 66 9.56 -0.86 28.89
C ASP A 66 10.93 -0.64 29.57
N LEU A 67 11.60 0.44 29.24
CA LEU A 67 12.95 0.76 29.73
C LEU A 67 12.93 1.67 30.95
N GLY A 68 11.91 1.52 31.81
CA GLY A 68 11.75 2.36 33.00
C GLY A 68 11.13 3.70 32.69
N SER A 69 10.18 3.72 31.77
CA SER A 69 9.48 4.93 31.40
C SER A 69 8.64 5.51 32.55
N VAL A 70 8.43 6.83 32.54
CA VAL A 70 7.64 7.52 33.59
C VAL A 70 6.16 7.20 33.45
N GLY A 71 5.64 7.16 32.21
CA GLY A 71 4.23 6.95 31.91
C GLY A 71 3.83 5.47 31.74
N GLY A 72 4.80 4.56 31.69
CA GLY A 72 4.57 3.16 31.33
C GLY A 72 4.26 2.95 29.87
N THR A 73 4.32 1.69 29.45
CA THR A 73 4.03 1.24 28.07
C THR A 73 2.78 0.34 28.11
N LEU A 74 1.81 0.62 27.23
CA LEU A 74 0.65 -0.26 27.02
C LEU A 74 0.93 -1.14 25.79
N ILE A 75 0.69 -2.42 25.91
CA ILE A 75 0.84 -3.42 24.83
C ILE A 75 -0.52 -4.07 24.64
N ASP A 76 -1.16 -3.88 23.49
CA ASP A 76 -2.50 -4.35 23.16
C ASP A 76 -3.57 -4.03 24.23
N GLY A 77 -3.43 -2.85 24.86
CA GLY A 77 -4.33 -2.35 25.90
C GLY A 77 -4.08 -2.86 27.31
N GLU A 78 -3.12 -3.74 27.52
CA GLU A 78 -2.78 -4.26 28.84
C GLU A 78 -1.82 -3.31 29.58
N PRO A 79 -2.21 -2.70 30.70
CA PRO A 79 -1.36 -1.81 31.47
C PRO A 79 -0.39 -2.58 32.40
N GLY A 80 0.76 -1.97 32.67
CA GLY A 80 1.65 -2.39 33.77
C GLY A 80 2.55 -3.57 33.49
N LYS A 81 2.55 -4.13 32.31
CA LYS A 81 3.55 -5.14 31.90
C LYS A 81 4.83 -4.41 31.50
N ARG A 82 5.95 -4.73 32.21
CA ARG A 82 7.28 -4.26 31.78
C ARG A 82 7.78 -4.92 30.52
N GLU A 83 7.23 -6.08 30.18
CA GLU A 83 7.53 -6.83 28.94
C GLU A 83 6.26 -7.51 28.44
N GLY A 84 6.11 -7.58 27.12
CA GLY A 84 5.02 -8.30 26.47
C GLY A 84 5.36 -8.70 25.04
N ALA A 85 4.69 -9.73 24.53
CA ALA A 85 4.75 -10.10 23.14
C ALA A 85 3.71 -9.30 22.34
N ILE A 86 4.04 -9.01 21.07
CA ILE A 86 3.17 -8.33 20.12
C ILE A 86 3.26 -9.03 18.76
N GLY A 87 2.13 -9.26 18.13
CA GLY A 87 2.02 -9.88 16.81
C GLY A 87 1.56 -8.93 15.72
N HIS A 88 1.26 -9.50 14.57
CA HIS A 88 0.68 -8.76 13.44
C HIS A 88 -0.63 -8.05 13.86
N GLY A 89 -0.76 -6.77 13.52
CA GLY A 89 -1.91 -5.95 13.88
C GLY A 89 -1.93 -5.43 15.32
N GLY A 90 -1.00 -5.89 16.18
CA GLY A 90 -0.88 -5.42 17.56
C GLY A 90 -0.40 -3.96 17.63
N TRP A 91 -0.62 -3.34 18.81
CA TRP A 91 -0.29 -1.94 19.00
C TRP A 91 0.40 -1.67 20.34
N ILE A 92 1.23 -0.65 20.35
CA ILE A 92 1.98 -0.17 21.51
C ILE A 92 1.62 1.29 21.73
N LYS A 93 1.24 1.67 22.94
CA LYS A 93 1.09 3.07 23.33
C LYS A 93 2.17 3.47 24.31
N ALA A 94 2.92 4.52 23.97
CA ALA A 94 3.95 5.12 24.79
C ALA A 94 3.77 6.65 24.78
N GLY A 95 3.56 7.25 25.96
CA GLY A 95 3.11 8.64 26.04
C GLY A 95 1.75 8.83 25.34
N GLU A 96 1.66 9.80 24.43
CA GLU A 96 0.48 10.07 23.60
C GLU A 96 0.55 9.37 22.24
N THR A 97 1.69 8.77 21.90
CA THR A 97 1.93 8.16 20.61
C THR A 97 1.56 6.68 20.60
N VAL A 98 0.90 6.25 19.54
CA VAL A 98 0.59 4.84 19.28
C VAL A 98 1.42 4.35 18.09
N PHE A 99 1.95 3.14 18.24
CA PHE A 99 2.67 2.40 17.22
C PHE A 99 1.91 1.13 16.91
N THR A 100 1.86 0.73 15.64
CA THR A 100 1.31 -0.56 15.21
C THR A 100 2.42 -1.42 14.65
N LEU A 101 2.32 -2.73 14.89
CA LEU A 101 3.22 -3.73 14.33
C LEU A 101 2.51 -4.49 13.21
N HIS A 102 3.11 -4.55 12.05
CA HIS A 102 2.65 -5.38 10.93
C HIS A 102 3.78 -6.32 10.53
N VAL A 103 3.43 -7.54 10.17
CA VAL A 103 4.40 -8.53 9.66
C VAL A 103 4.31 -8.50 8.14
N GLU A 104 5.47 -8.50 7.48
CA GLU A 104 5.53 -8.54 6.01
C GLU A 104 4.78 -9.76 5.46
N GLY A 105 3.84 -9.52 4.55
CA GLY A 105 2.98 -10.57 4.02
C GLY A 105 1.98 -11.16 5.01
N GLY A 106 1.89 -10.62 6.24
CA GLY A 106 1.01 -11.11 7.30
C GLY A 106 -0.46 -10.67 7.18
N ALA A 107 -0.83 -9.95 6.11
CA ALA A 107 -2.23 -9.65 5.87
C ALA A 107 -3.00 -10.98 5.69
N PRO A 108 -4.09 -11.22 6.46
CA PRO A 108 -4.84 -12.48 6.40
C PRO A 108 -5.32 -12.75 4.98
N ALA A 109 -5.41 -14.02 4.61
CA ALA A 109 -5.95 -14.40 3.31
C ALA A 109 -7.40 -13.91 3.15
N PRO A 110 -7.85 -13.54 1.92
CA PRO A 110 -9.22 -13.06 1.71
C PRO A 110 -10.31 -14.01 2.20
N ASP A 111 -10.05 -15.32 2.19
CA ASP A 111 -10.99 -16.34 2.62
C ASP A 111 -11.15 -16.40 4.16
N ASP A 112 -10.15 -15.95 4.91
CA ASP A 112 -10.22 -15.90 6.38
C ASP A 112 -11.17 -14.78 6.88
N LEU A 113 -11.53 -13.83 6.01
CA LEU A 113 -12.50 -12.78 6.28
C LEU A 113 -13.94 -13.16 5.89
N ALA A 114 -14.12 -14.27 5.17
CA ALA A 114 -15.44 -14.71 4.69
C ALA A 114 -16.35 -15.27 5.80
N ASP A 115 -15.78 -15.66 6.94
CA ASP A 115 -16.54 -16.17 8.10
C ASP A 115 -17.24 -15.06 8.93
N ALA A 116 -17.01 -13.79 8.59
CA ALA A 116 -17.63 -12.64 9.26
C ALA A 116 -18.90 -12.13 8.56
N SER A 117 -19.40 -12.83 7.55
CA SER A 117 -20.65 -12.43 6.86
C SER A 117 -21.87 -12.73 7.70
N PRO A 118 -22.79 -11.77 7.90
CA PRO A 118 -24.05 -12.04 8.58
C PRO A 118 -24.83 -13.12 7.84
N GLU A 119 -25.49 -14.01 8.60
CA GLU A 119 -26.42 -15.03 8.10
C GLU A 119 -27.45 -14.40 7.16
N TYR A 120 -27.15 -14.35 5.88
CA TYR A 120 -28.16 -14.07 4.87
C TYR A 120 -28.95 -15.35 4.63
N LEU A 121 -30.26 -15.23 4.81
CA LEU A 121 -31.31 -16.25 4.60
C LEU A 121 -30.99 -17.14 3.39
N ASP A 122 -30.76 -18.40 3.68
CA ASP A 122 -30.47 -19.44 2.71
C ASP A 122 -31.71 -19.68 1.84
N VAL A 123 -31.73 -19.08 0.64
CA VAL A 123 -32.76 -19.42 -0.37
C VAL A 123 -32.20 -20.59 -1.17
N PRO A 124 -32.75 -21.82 -1.00
CA PRO A 124 -32.25 -23.02 -1.66
C PRO A 124 -32.25 -22.86 -3.18
N GLY A 125 -31.08 -23.08 -3.80
CA GLY A 125 -30.87 -23.08 -5.25
C GLY A 125 -30.16 -21.84 -5.82
N PHE A 126 -30.44 -20.64 -5.32
CA PHE A 126 -29.83 -19.40 -5.84
C PHE A 126 -28.40 -19.19 -5.36
N VAL A 127 -28.12 -19.55 -4.12
CA VAL A 127 -26.78 -19.41 -3.50
C VAL A 127 -25.77 -20.36 -4.15
N GLY A 128 -26.19 -21.56 -4.53
CA GLY A 128 -25.33 -22.55 -5.17
C GLY A 128 -24.82 -22.12 -6.57
N GLU A 129 -25.68 -21.49 -7.37
CA GLU A 129 -25.28 -20.98 -8.69
C GLU A 129 -24.40 -19.72 -8.60
N ALA A 130 -24.70 -18.82 -7.67
CA ALA A 130 -23.90 -17.64 -7.43
C ALA A 130 -22.46 -18.02 -6.99
N ARG A 131 -22.33 -18.93 -6.01
CA ARG A 131 -21.03 -19.47 -5.57
C ARG A 131 -20.26 -20.19 -6.69
N ARG A 132 -20.93 -20.97 -7.55
CA ARG A 132 -20.28 -21.62 -8.70
C ARG A 132 -19.75 -20.59 -9.69
N ARG A 133 -20.54 -19.57 -10.02
CA ARG A 133 -20.11 -18.47 -10.92
C ARG A 133 -18.95 -17.69 -10.32
N GLU A 134 -18.98 -17.41 -9.04
CA GLU A 134 -17.91 -16.71 -8.32
C GLU A 134 -16.62 -17.54 -8.30
N ALA A 135 -16.70 -18.83 -8.04
CA ALA A 135 -15.57 -19.75 -8.10
C ALA A 135 -14.97 -19.86 -9.53
N GLU A 136 -15.82 -19.84 -10.56
CA GLU A 136 -15.38 -19.87 -11.94
C GLU A 136 -14.67 -18.57 -12.35
N VAL A 137 -15.24 -17.43 -11.95
CA VAL A 137 -14.62 -16.10 -12.15
C VAL A 137 -13.30 -16.00 -11.39
N SER A 138 -13.22 -16.52 -10.16
CA SER A 138 -11.99 -16.56 -9.37
C SER A 138 -10.89 -17.38 -10.04
N LYS A 139 -11.22 -18.57 -10.56
CA LYS A 139 -10.26 -19.41 -11.31
C LYS A 139 -9.75 -18.72 -12.57
N LEU A 140 -10.62 -18.04 -13.31
CA LEU A 140 -10.22 -17.27 -14.50
C LEU A 140 -9.29 -16.11 -14.13
N ARG A 141 -9.60 -15.38 -13.06
CA ARG A 141 -8.74 -14.29 -12.54
C ARG A 141 -7.38 -14.82 -12.14
N ALA A 142 -7.32 -15.92 -11.40
CA ALA A 142 -6.06 -16.53 -10.99
C ALA A 142 -5.19 -16.95 -12.21
N LYS A 143 -5.79 -17.47 -13.26
CA LYS A 143 -5.09 -17.79 -14.52
C LYS A 143 -4.55 -16.53 -15.21
N ASP A 144 -5.36 -15.47 -15.28
CA ASP A 144 -4.97 -14.21 -15.91
C ASP A 144 -3.89 -13.50 -15.08
N ALA A 145 -3.98 -13.55 -13.75
CA ALA A 145 -2.96 -13.04 -12.82
C ALA A 145 -1.63 -13.78 -13.00
N ALA A 146 -1.66 -15.11 -13.08
CA ALA A 146 -0.46 -15.92 -13.34
C ALA A 146 0.22 -15.60 -14.68
N ALA A 147 -0.54 -15.14 -15.66
CA ALA A 147 -0.01 -14.69 -16.95
C ALA A 147 0.52 -13.24 -16.89
N ALA A 148 -0.06 -12.39 -16.03
CA ALA A 148 0.32 -10.99 -15.90
C ALA A 148 1.58 -10.79 -15.04
N LEU A 149 1.72 -11.57 -13.96
CA LEU A 149 2.79 -11.40 -12.97
C LEU A 149 4.20 -11.42 -13.60
N PRO A 150 4.59 -12.39 -14.44
CA PRO A 150 5.92 -12.40 -15.04
C PRO A 150 6.23 -11.18 -15.90
N LEU A 151 5.22 -10.60 -16.54
CA LEU A 151 5.38 -9.40 -17.37
C LEU A 151 5.69 -8.17 -16.50
N LEU A 152 5.04 -8.05 -15.34
CA LEU A 152 5.28 -6.98 -14.39
C LEU A 152 6.61 -7.17 -13.64
N GLU A 153 6.98 -8.41 -13.30
CA GLU A 153 8.28 -8.73 -12.69
C GLU A 153 9.45 -8.41 -13.62
N ALA A 154 9.29 -8.62 -14.92
CA ALA A 154 10.29 -8.25 -15.91
C ALA A 154 10.55 -6.72 -15.92
N GLU A 155 9.52 -5.90 -15.80
CA GLU A 155 9.68 -4.44 -15.67
C GLU A 155 10.27 -4.05 -14.29
N ALA A 156 9.95 -4.78 -13.23
CA ALA A 156 10.49 -4.56 -11.89
C ALA A 156 11.98 -4.88 -11.78
N SER A 157 12.53 -5.75 -12.65
CA SER A 157 13.93 -6.15 -12.61
C SER A 157 14.92 -4.99 -12.81
N GLY A 158 14.47 -3.91 -13.47
CA GLY A 158 15.22 -2.65 -13.60
C GLY A 158 15.11 -1.72 -12.39
N GLY A 159 14.36 -2.08 -11.36
CA GLY A 159 14.06 -1.23 -10.19
C GLY A 159 13.14 -0.06 -10.51
N ALA A 160 12.48 -0.09 -11.64
CA ALA A 160 11.76 1.03 -12.25
C ALA A 160 10.22 0.88 -12.20
N LEU A 161 9.68 -0.20 -11.61
CA LEU A 161 8.22 -0.42 -11.55
C LEU A 161 7.58 0.25 -10.35
N PHE A 162 6.46 0.93 -10.61
CA PHE A 162 5.60 1.53 -9.60
C PHE A 162 4.15 1.11 -9.85
N ALA A 163 3.35 1.02 -8.78
CA ALA A 163 1.89 0.93 -8.88
C ALA A 163 1.25 2.23 -8.44
N VAL A 164 0.14 2.61 -9.08
CA VAL A 164 -0.79 3.63 -8.58
C VAL A 164 -2.10 2.94 -8.29
N LEU A 165 -2.40 2.76 -6.99
CA LEU A 165 -3.50 1.95 -6.48
C LEU A 165 -4.64 2.81 -5.96
N ASP A 166 -5.86 2.38 -6.18
CA ASP A 166 -7.09 3.02 -5.69
C ASP A 166 -7.59 2.31 -4.43
N ALA A 167 -7.20 2.78 -3.24
CA ALA A 167 -7.59 2.14 -1.98
C ALA A 167 -9.12 2.14 -1.76
N ALA A 168 -9.85 3.10 -2.36
CA ALA A 168 -11.31 3.11 -2.31
C ALA A 168 -11.96 1.93 -3.08
N ARG A 169 -11.18 1.22 -3.88
CA ARG A 169 -11.67 0.14 -4.74
C ARG A 169 -11.94 -1.15 -3.99
N ASP A 170 -11.09 -1.45 -3.01
CA ASP A 170 -11.13 -2.68 -2.24
C ASP A 170 -10.44 -2.45 -0.89
N ALA A 171 -11.10 -2.79 0.21
CA ALA A 171 -10.54 -2.68 1.56
C ALA A 171 -9.25 -3.51 1.74
N ARG A 172 -9.06 -4.52 0.88
CA ARG A 172 -7.88 -5.36 0.86
C ARG A 172 -6.60 -4.59 0.51
N ILE A 173 -6.71 -3.55 -0.31
CA ILE A 173 -5.54 -2.73 -0.72
C ILE A 173 -4.85 -2.07 0.49
N PRO A 174 -5.54 -1.33 1.37
CA PRO A 174 -4.93 -0.78 2.58
C PRO A 174 -4.32 -1.84 3.50
N GLU A 175 -4.93 -3.03 3.60
CA GLU A 175 -4.38 -4.14 4.40
C GLU A 175 -3.04 -4.62 3.85
N LEU A 176 -2.96 -4.89 2.54
CA LEU A 176 -1.73 -5.27 1.87
C LEU A 176 -0.66 -4.18 2.02
N LEU A 177 -1.05 -2.92 1.87
CA LEU A 177 -0.13 -1.80 2.01
C LEU A 177 0.42 -1.66 3.44
N ARG A 178 -0.38 -1.91 4.47
CA ARG A 178 0.09 -1.92 5.87
C ARG A 178 1.12 -3.01 6.14
N ALA A 179 0.94 -4.18 5.54
CA ALA A 179 1.82 -5.34 5.68
C ALA A 179 2.96 -5.38 4.63
N ALA A 180 3.18 -4.31 3.87
CA ALA A 180 4.20 -4.22 2.84
C ALA A 180 5.40 -3.40 3.31
N VAL A 181 6.61 -3.81 2.95
CA VAL A 181 7.85 -3.09 3.28
C VAL A 181 8.23 -2.05 2.23
N GLU A 182 7.62 -2.11 1.06
CA GLU A 182 7.87 -1.27 -0.09
C GLU A 182 7.62 0.22 0.22
N GLU A 183 8.41 1.09 -0.41
CA GLU A 183 8.22 2.53 -0.33
C GLU A 183 6.88 2.91 -0.94
N GLN A 184 6.02 3.54 -0.13
CA GLN A 184 4.65 3.87 -0.53
C GLN A 184 4.19 5.17 0.11
N GLN A 185 3.32 5.90 -0.57
CA GLN A 185 2.73 7.11 -0.04
C GLN A 185 1.40 7.43 -0.73
N SER A 186 0.45 7.97 0.05
CA SER A 186 -0.79 8.51 -0.50
C SER A 186 -0.50 9.65 -1.48
N LEU A 187 -1.31 9.75 -2.53
CA LEU A 187 -1.30 10.92 -3.43
C LEU A 187 -2.05 12.11 -2.83
N TYR A 188 -2.85 11.91 -1.77
CA TYR A 188 -3.42 13.02 -1.02
C TYR A 188 -2.41 13.59 -0.03
N ASP A 189 -2.52 14.88 0.29
CA ASP A 189 -1.71 15.58 1.28
C ASP A 189 -2.58 16.25 2.33
N GLY A 190 -1.98 16.49 3.51
CA GLY A 190 -2.58 17.24 4.60
C GLY A 190 -3.71 16.52 5.33
N LEU A 191 -4.48 17.26 6.13
CA LEU A 191 -5.58 16.72 6.92
C LEU A 191 -6.63 15.92 6.13
N PRO A 192 -7.06 16.32 4.90
CA PRO A 192 -7.94 15.48 4.10
C PRO A 192 -7.33 14.12 3.74
N GLY A 193 -6.03 14.09 3.43
CA GLY A 193 -5.30 12.85 3.16
C GLY A 193 -5.18 11.96 4.39
N GLU A 194 -5.19 12.55 5.57
CA GLU A 194 -5.12 11.82 6.84
C GLU A 194 -6.42 11.09 7.18
N VAL A 195 -7.54 11.77 7.02
CA VAL A 195 -8.87 11.20 7.28
C VAL A 195 -9.27 10.17 6.23
N MET A 196 -8.77 10.33 4.99
CA MET A 196 -9.13 9.52 3.83
C MET A 196 -8.08 8.47 3.46
N SER A 197 -7.18 8.09 4.37
CA SER A 197 -6.09 7.15 4.06
C SER A 197 -6.57 5.81 3.50
N ASP A 198 -7.69 5.30 3.98
CA ASP A 198 -8.23 4.00 3.54
C ASP A 198 -8.95 4.06 2.18
N VAL A 199 -9.16 5.25 1.65
CA VAL A 199 -9.82 5.48 0.35
C VAL A 199 -8.97 6.32 -0.62
N ALA A 200 -7.76 6.68 -0.22
CA ALA A 200 -6.86 7.50 -1.04
C ALA A 200 -6.18 6.67 -2.15
N PRO A 201 -5.82 7.30 -3.27
CA PRO A 201 -4.88 6.65 -4.19
C PRO A 201 -3.46 6.64 -3.61
N TYR A 202 -2.75 5.52 -3.79
CA TYR A 202 -1.38 5.33 -3.33
C TYR A 202 -0.43 5.12 -4.50
N VAL A 203 0.75 5.72 -4.44
CA VAL A 203 1.89 5.31 -5.25
C VAL A 203 2.77 4.39 -4.42
N VAL A 204 3.23 3.32 -5.05
CA VAL A 204 4.04 2.27 -4.41
C VAL A 204 5.19 1.92 -5.34
N ARG A 205 6.41 1.85 -4.83
CA ARG A 205 7.58 1.34 -5.57
C ARG A 205 7.63 -0.18 -5.43
N LEU A 206 7.74 -0.87 -6.54
CA LEU A 206 7.74 -2.33 -6.60
C LEU A 206 9.11 -2.84 -7.13
N PRO A 207 10.06 -3.13 -6.24
CA PRO A 207 11.35 -3.68 -6.63
C PRO A 207 11.21 -5.12 -7.12
N GLN A 208 12.26 -5.64 -7.74
CA GLN A 208 12.34 -7.05 -8.11
C GLN A 208 12.16 -7.93 -6.86
N GLY A 209 11.37 -9.00 -6.98
CA GLY A 209 11.08 -9.90 -5.88
C GLY A 209 10.12 -9.34 -4.80
N SER A 210 9.42 -8.25 -5.12
CA SER A 210 8.42 -7.68 -4.22
C SER A 210 7.29 -8.68 -3.94
N ARG A 211 7.11 -9.04 -2.66
CA ARG A 211 5.97 -9.86 -2.21
C ARG A 211 4.65 -9.12 -2.43
N LEU A 212 4.68 -7.80 -2.24
CA LEU A 212 3.49 -6.97 -2.49
C LEU A 212 3.06 -7.03 -3.95
N LEU A 213 4.00 -7.02 -4.93
CA LEU A 213 3.65 -7.18 -6.34
C LEU A 213 2.89 -8.48 -6.59
N ALA A 214 3.40 -9.60 -6.05
CA ALA A 214 2.76 -10.89 -6.18
C ALA A 214 1.34 -10.89 -5.58
N SER A 215 1.15 -10.30 -4.40
CA SER A 215 -0.16 -10.17 -3.75
C SER A 215 -1.10 -9.27 -4.53
N LEU A 216 -0.64 -8.09 -4.97
CA LEU A 216 -1.46 -7.15 -5.76
C LEU A 216 -1.94 -7.77 -7.07
N VAL A 217 -1.09 -8.55 -7.74
CA VAL A 217 -1.47 -9.24 -8.97
C VAL A 217 -2.34 -10.45 -8.66
N GLY A 218 -1.95 -11.30 -7.72
CA GLY A 218 -2.67 -12.51 -7.38
C GLY A 218 -4.11 -12.25 -6.90
N GLU A 219 -4.30 -11.25 -6.07
CA GLU A 219 -5.61 -10.92 -5.48
C GLU A 219 -6.38 -9.86 -6.28
N GLY A 220 -5.66 -8.92 -6.93
CA GLY A 220 -6.24 -7.72 -7.54
C GLY A 220 -6.45 -7.78 -9.05
N TRP A 221 -5.78 -8.69 -9.77
CA TRP A 221 -5.95 -8.80 -11.22
C TRP A 221 -7.40 -9.16 -11.58
N GLY A 222 -7.98 -8.42 -12.49
CA GLY A 222 -9.40 -8.52 -12.82
C GLY A 222 -10.32 -7.69 -11.91
N LYS A 223 -9.80 -7.04 -10.87
CA LYS A 223 -10.56 -6.16 -9.98
C LYS A 223 -10.29 -4.66 -10.25
N ARG A 224 -9.33 -4.35 -11.11
CA ARG A 224 -8.99 -2.96 -11.51
C ARG A 224 -8.53 -2.12 -10.33
N TRP A 225 -7.63 -2.66 -9.52
CA TRP A 225 -7.13 -1.99 -8.32
C TRP A 225 -6.25 -0.77 -8.62
N GLY A 226 -5.69 -0.72 -9.82
CA GLY A 226 -4.84 0.40 -10.24
C GLY A 226 -4.14 0.16 -11.57
N ILE A 227 -3.14 1.00 -11.83
CA ILE A 227 -2.26 0.91 -13.00
C ILE A 227 -0.81 0.82 -12.54
N TYR A 228 0.06 0.39 -13.44
CA TYR A 228 1.49 0.33 -13.20
C TYR A 228 2.22 1.32 -14.10
N ALA A 229 3.36 1.84 -13.64
CA ALA A 229 4.20 2.77 -14.37
C ALA A 229 5.65 2.34 -14.29
N VAL A 230 6.37 2.45 -15.42
CA VAL A 230 7.82 2.24 -15.50
C VAL A 230 8.49 3.60 -15.57
N SER A 231 9.36 3.90 -14.62
CA SER A 231 10.00 5.22 -14.54
C SER A 231 11.30 5.17 -13.75
N GLY A 232 12.34 5.79 -14.29
CA GLY A 232 13.60 6.02 -13.58
C GLY A 232 13.58 7.18 -12.59
N LEU A 233 12.45 7.89 -12.44
CA LEU A 233 12.34 9.03 -11.52
C LEU A 233 12.48 8.59 -10.06
N PRO A 234 13.09 9.43 -9.20
CA PRO A 234 13.01 9.27 -7.76
C PRO A 234 11.55 9.23 -7.29
N PHE A 235 11.25 8.41 -6.27
CA PHE A 235 9.89 8.20 -5.75
C PHE A 235 9.13 9.52 -5.48
N LYS A 236 9.77 10.47 -4.81
CA LYS A 236 9.17 11.78 -4.46
C LYS A 236 8.80 12.61 -5.69
N GLU A 237 9.59 12.52 -6.76
CA GLU A 237 9.33 13.25 -8.01
C GLU A 237 8.18 12.61 -8.78
N LEU A 238 8.17 11.28 -8.87
CA LEU A 238 7.07 10.54 -9.49
C LEU A 238 5.75 10.78 -8.75
N ARG A 239 5.76 10.75 -7.40
CA ARG A 239 4.59 11.11 -6.61
C ARG A 239 4.12 12.54 -6.89
N ARG A 240 5.03 13.51 -6.95
CA ARG A 240 4.71 14.91 -7.29
C ARG A 240 4.11 15.00 -8.70
N HIS A 241 4.63 14.23 -9.64
CA HIS A 241 4.10 14.15 -10.99
C HIS A 241 2.64 13.68 -10.98
N PHE A 242 2.34 12.54 -10.39
CA PHE A 242 0.98 12.00 -10.35
C PHE A 242 -0.03 12.91 -9.63
N ARG A 243 0.38 13.58 -8.56
CA ARG A 243 -0.49 14.50 -7.83
C ARG A 243 -1.03 15.66 -8.67
N ARG A 244 -0.29 16.10 -9.68
CA ARG A 244 -0.75 17.17 -10.57
C ARG A 244 -1.96 16.78 -11.40
N PHE A 245 -2.16 15.48 -11.61
CA PHE A 245 -3.25 14.95 -12.41
C PHE A 245 -4.49 14.56 -11.61
N LEU A 246 -4.45 14.62 -10.28
CA LEU A 246 -5.63 14.33 -9.46
C LEU A 246 -6.78 15.30 -9.72
N MET A 247 -6.45 16.55 -10.03
CA MET A 247 -7.41 17.60 -10.34
C MET A 247 -7.08 18.21 -11.71
N VAL A 248 -8.01 18.12 -12.64
CA VAL A 248 -7.90 18.70 -13.97
C VAL A 248 -9.00 19.73 -14.18
N HIS A 249 -8.81 20.64 -15.14
CA HIS A 249 -9.84 21.56 -15.55
C HIS A 249 -10.53 21.00 -16.81
N ALA A 250 -11.85 21.01 -16.81
CA ALA A 250 -12.59 20.72 -18.02
C ALA A 250 -12.41 21.90 -19.00
N GLU A 251 -12.03 21.59 -20.24
CA GLU A 251 -11.75 22.63 -21.24
C GLU A 251 -12.97 23.54 -21.54
N GLU A 252 -14.17 22.95 -21.46
CA GLU A 252 -15.41 23.65 -21.81
C GLU A 252 -16.00 24.52 -20.68
N THR A 253 -15.80 24.13 -19.42
CA THR A 253 -16.49 24.76 -18.27
C THR A 253 -15.55 25.43 -17.27
N ALA A 254 -14.24 25.27 -17.43
CA ALA A 254 -13.22 25.65 -16.45
C ALA A 254 -13.45 25.06 -15.02
N GLU A 255 -14.36 24.13 -14.88
CA GLU A 255 -14.62 23.43 -13.61
C GLU A 255 -13.48 22.49 -13.26
N ARG A 256 -13.14 22.45 -11.99
CA ARG A 256 -12.16 21.50 -11.48
C ARG A 256 -12.84 20.14 -11.30
N MET A 257 -12.33 19.14 -12.00
CA MET A 257 -12.81 17.78 -11.92
C MET A 257 -11.74 16.86 -11.33
N TYR A 258 -12.19 15.87 -10.56
CA TYR A 258 -11.31 14.85 -10.04
C TYR A 258 -11.02 13.79 -11.11
N PHE A 259 -9.75 13.62 -11.49
CA PHE A 259 -9.34 12.72 -12.55
C PHE A 259 -8.72 11.44 -11.98
N ARG A 260 -9.49 10.37 -12.01
CA ARG A 260 -9.07 9.04 -11.54
C ARG A 260 -8.23 8.30 -12.60
N PHE A 261 -7.14 8.91 -13.05
CA PHE A 261 -6.25 8.34 -14.09
C PHE A 261 -5.71 6.95 -13.70
N TYR A 262 -5.71 6.61 -12.43
CA TYR A 262 -5.26 5.32 -11.91
C TYR A 262 -6.31 4.21 -12.03
N ASP A 263 -7.56 4.49 -12.43
CA ASP A 263 -8.50 3.44 -12.86
C ASP A 263 -8.14 3.02 -14.30
N PRO A 264 -7.85 1.73 -14.55
CA PRO A 264 -7.43 1.26 -15.88
C PRO A 264 -8.37 1.65 -17.02
N ARG A 265 -9.67 1.75 -16.75
CA ARG A 265 -10.69 2.12 -17.74
C ARG A 265 -10.61 3.61 -18.07
N VAL A 266 -10.47 4.44 -17.03
CA VAL A 266 -10.35 5.90 -17.19
C VAL A 266 -9.04 6.21 -17.90
N PHE A 267 -7.96 5.53 -17.54
CA PHE A 267 -6.66 5.66 -18.21
C PHE A 267 -6.77 5.34 -19.69
N ALA A 268 -7.34 4.17 -20.03
CA ALA A 268 -7.47 3.74 -21.42
C ALA A 268 -8.33 4.71 -22.23
N ALA A 269 -9.49 5.12 -21.71
CA ALA A 269 -10.38 6.08 -22.38
C ALA A 269 -9.69 7.44 -22.59
N PHE A 270 -8.97 7.94 -21.58
CA PHE A 270 -8.20 9.18 -21.70
C PHE A 270 -7.08 9.04 -22.72
N HIS A 271 -6.28 7.97 -22.65
CA HIS A 271 -5.17 7.77 -23.57
C HIS A 271 -5.60 7.73 -25.03
N ASP A 272 -6.74 7.11 -25.31
CA ASP A 272 -7.27 6.97 -26.67
C ASP A 272 -7.87 8.30 -27.20
N ALA A 273 -8.46 9.10 -26.34
CA ALA A 273 -9.09 10.38 -26.69
C ALA A 273 -8.16 11.61 -26.57
N ALA A 274 -7.10 11.53 -25.75
CA ALA A 274 -6.24 12.66 -25.43
C ALA A 274 -5.48 13.18 -26.66
N THR A 275 -5.26 14.47 -26.70
CA THR A 275 -4.38 15.13 -27.67
C THR A 275 -2.91 14.77 -27.43
N PRO A 276 -2.02 14.88 -28.44
CA PRO A 276 -0.59 14.62 -28.24
C PRO A 276 0.02 15.39 -27.06
N PRO A 277 -0.23 16.71 -26.86
CA PRO A 277 0.28 17.44 -25.69
C PRO A 277 -0.26 16.89 -24.34
N GLN A 278 -1.52 16.49 -24.27
CA GLN A 278 -2.10 15.92 -23.06
C GLN A 278 -1.47 14.56 -22.71
N ARG A 279 -1.22 13.72 -23.70
CA ARG A 279 -0.49 12.46 -23.51
C ARG A 279 0.94 12.72 -23.05
N GLU A 280 1.65 13.64 -23.71
CA GLU A 280 3.01 14.01 -23.32
C GLU A 280 3.07 14.55 -21.89
N ALA A 281 2.12 15.36 -21.48
CA ALA A 281 2.01 15.87 -20.11
C ALA A 281 1.79 14.75 -19.09
N LEU A 282 0.89 13.78 -19.39
CA LEU A 282 0.63 12.66 -18.48
C LEU A 282 1.85 11.73 -18.33
N PHE A 283 2.56 11.48 -19.41
CA PHE A 283 3.77 10.65 -19.34
C PHE A 283 4.93 11.39 -18.67
N GLY A 284 5.21 12.64 -19.05
CA GLY A 284 6.40 13.34 -18.57
C GLY A 284 7.67 12.51 -18.81
N GLU A 285 8.33 12.09 -17.73
CA GLU A 285 9.52 11.22 -17.77
C GLU A 285 9.19 9.73 -17.51
N ILE A 286 7.89 9.36 -17.47
CA ILE A 286 7.46 7.96 -17.35
C ILE A 286 7.70 7.27 -18.69
N GLU A 287 8.36 6.12 -18.67
CA GLU A 287 8.73 5.38 -19.87
C GLU A 287 7.58 4.60 -20.48
N ALA A 288 6.75 4.01 -19.61
CA ALA A 288 5.58 3.25 -20.03
C ALA A 288 4.57 3.17 -18.89
N PHE A 289 3.31 3.01 -19.26
CA PHE A 289 2.27 2.50 -18.37
C PHE A 289 1.90 1.07 -18.73
N LEU A 290 1.59 0.26 -17.71
CA LEU A 290 1.01 -1.06 -17.88
C LEU A 290 -0.37 -1.04 -17.24
N VAL A 291 -1.37 -1.38 -18.03
CA VAL A 291 -2.76 -1.32 -17.61
C VAL A 291 -3.45 -2.66 -17.87
N GLU A 292 -4.37 -3.00 -16.98
CA GLU A 292 -5.25 -4.14 -17.18
C GLU A 292 -6.31 -3.79 -18.23
N THR A 293 -6.44 -4.63 -19.30
CA THR A 293 -7.49 -4.48 -20.30
C THR A 293 -8.82 -5.10 -19.84
N ALA A 294 -9.89 -4.88 -20.62
CA ALA A 294 -11.19 -5.51 -20.38
C ALA A 294 -11.11 -7.05 -20.41
N GLU A 295 -10.20 -7.60 -21.22
CA GLU A 295 -9.91 -9.04 -21.34
C GLU A 295 -8.94 -9.53 -20.26
N ARG A 296 -8.63 -8.70 -19.25
CA ARG A 296 -7.69 -8.96 -18.16
C ARG A 296 -6.26 -9.29 -18.62
N ARG A 297 -5.83 -8.68 -19.74
CA ARG A 297 -4.47 -8.77 -20.25
C ARG A 297 -3.66 -7.54 -19.83
N VAL A 298 -2.33 -7.68 -19.79
CA VAL A 298 -1.42 -6.55 -19.63
C VAL A 298 -1.30 -5.81 -20.96
N ARG A 299 -1.66 -4.53 -21.01
CA ARG A 299 -1.36 -3.63 -22.12
C ARG A 299 -0.24 -2.69 -21.70
N ARG A 300 0.92 -2.82 -22.33
CA ARG A 300 2.03 -1.88 -22.17
C ARG A 300 1.85 -0.72 -23.13
N ILE A 301 1.81 0.49 -22.61
CA ILE A 301 1.62 1.74 -23.36
C ILE A 301 2.92 2.54 -23.21
N PRO A 302 3.79 2.59 -24.22
CA PRO A 302 5.05 3.31 -24.14
C PRO A 302 4.83 4.83 -24.23
N ARG A 303 5.79 5.59 -23.71
CA ARG A 303 5.82 7.04 -23.87
C ARG A 303 5.81 7.40 -25.35
N PRO A 304 4.94 8.33 -25.77
CA PRO A 304 4.96 8.80 -27.16
C PRO A 304 6.32 9.44 -27.50
N ALA A 305 6.77 9.26 -28.73
CA ALA A 305 7.92 9.98 -29.22
C ALA A 305 7.69 11.50 -29.04
N ARG A 306 8.71 12.22 -28.57
CA ARG A 306 8.61 13.68 -28.49
C ARG A 306 8.36 14.22 -29.88
N SER A 307 7.26 14.96 -30.05
CA SER A 307 7.07 15.75 -31.25
C SER A 307 8.21 16.78 -31.32
N GLU A 308 9.04 16.69 -32.35
CA GLU A 308 10.01 17.76 -32.62
C GLU A 308 9.22 19.06 -32.78
N PRO A 309 9.66 20.16 -32.12
CA PRO A 309 9.06 21.46 -32.36
C PRO A 309 9.34 21.84 -33.82
N CYS A 310 8.28 22.07 -34.59
CA CYS A 310 8.39 22.70 -35.92
C CYS A 310 9.01 24.09 -35.83
#